data_0b88aa134001d08cd69897ce1056a12e
#
_entry.id   0b88aa134001d08cd69897ce1056a12e
#
_cell.length_a   1.000
_cell.length_b   1.000
_cell.length_c   1.000
_cell.angle_alpha   90.00
_cell.angle_beta   90.00
_cell.angle_gamma   90.00
#
_symmetry.space_group_name_H-M   'P 1'
#
loop_
_entity.id
_entity.type
_entity.pdbx_description
1 polymer ?
#
loop_
_entity_poly.entity_id
_entity_poly.type
_entity_poly.pdbx_seq_one_letter_code
_entity_poly.pdbx_strand_id
1 'polypeptide(L)'
;MKKTIENLAKAFVGESQARNRYTWYAKTAKAEGYEQISAIFLETAEQERSHASSLWKLIQGLKKKEGLDFEALSFEAEFPAVQGCTADNLKAAIAGENHETECMYPEFANVAEKEGYADIAARLRAIGRAEKHHETKYQKLLALVESGTVFKEKKKTKWVCRECGYEHEGTEPPEKCPSCEHPRSYFQRRCVDL
;
A
#
# COMPACT_ATOMS: atom_id res chain seq x y z
N MET A 1 4.86 -31.52 2.47
CA MET A 1 4.69 -30.41 1.48
C MET A 1 5.76 -29.37 1.78
N LYS A 2 6.38 -28.77 0.75
CA LYS A 2 7.45 -27.78 0.95
C LYS A 2 6.87 -26.51 1.58
N LYS A 3 7.61 -25.90 2.50
CA LYS A 3 7.20 -24.72 3.26
C LYS A 3 7.00 -23.49 2.36
N THR A 4 7.75 -23.41 1.26
CA THR A 4 7.64 -22.32 0.27
C THR A 4 6.21 -22.13 -0.23
N ILE A 5 5.48 -23.22 -0.55
CA ILE A 5 4.14 -23.08 -1.10
C ILE A 5 3.13 -22.58 -0.05
N GLU A 6 3.29 -22.99 1.21
CA GLU A 6 2.50 -22.46 2.33
C GLU A 6 2.79 -20.96 2.55
N ASN A 7 4.07 -20.57 2.51
CA ASN A 7 4.49 -19.17 2.65
C ASN A 7 3.94 -18.29 1.50
N LEU A 8 3.97 -18.79 0.26
CA LEU A 8 3.35 -18.09 -0.88
C LEU A 8 1.84 -17.92 -0.68
N ALA A 9 1.15 -18.93 -0.14
CA ALA A 9 -0.27 -18.84 0.13
C ALA A 9 -0.58 -17.86 1.27
N LYS A 10 0.24 -17.84 2.33
CA LYS A 10 0.13 -16.85 3.41
C LYS A 10 0.30 -15.43 2.89
N ALA A 11 1.35 -15.19 2.09
CA ALA A 11 1.57 -13.89 1.47
C ALA A 11 0.38 -13.48 0.57
N PHE A 12 -0.13 -14.39 -0.26
CA PHE A 12 -1.30 -14.12 -1.10
C PHE A 12 -2.54 -13.69 -0.29
N VAL A 13 -2.78 -14.31 0.86
CA VAL A 13 -3.88 -13.92 1.77
C VAL A 13 -3.59 -12.57 2.40
N GLY A 14 -2.34 -12.30 2.83
CA GLY A 14 -1.90 -11.01 3.33
C GLY A 14 -2.18 -9.86 2.36
N GLU A 15 -1.69 -9.98 1.11
CA GLU A 15 -1.91 -8.99 0.05
C GLU A 15 -3.41 -8.79 -0.27
N SER A 16 -4.16 -9.89 -0.33
CA SER A 16 -5.59 -9.85 -0.64
C SER A 16 -6.38 -9.09 0.42
N GLN A 17 -6.04 -9.26 1.70
CA GLN A 17 -6.68 -8.50 2.78
C GLN A 17 -6.19 -7.05 2.84
N ALA A 18 -4.89 -6.78 2.62
CA ALA A 18 -4.33 -5.42 2.57
C ALA A 18 -5.03 -4.59 1.48
N ARG A 19 -5.17 -5.14 0.28
CA ARG A 19 -5.95 -4.54 -0.81
C ARG A 19 -7.35 -4.09 -0.36
N ASN A 20 -8.08 -4.96 0.33
CA ASN A 20 -9.44 -4.63 0.78
C ASN A 20 -9.42 -3.58 1.89
N ARG A 21 -8.52 -3.69 2.89
CA ARG A 21 -8.38 -2.70 3.98
C ARG A 21 -8.07 -1.32 3.42
N TYR A 22 -7.13 -1.20 2.49
CA TYR A 22 -6.75 0.09 1.90
C TYR A 22 -7.90 0.71 1.09
N THR A 23 -8.75 -0.09 0.47
CA THR A 23 -9.98 0.40 -0.16
C THR A 23 -10.94 1.04 0.87
N TRP A 24 -11.04 0.50 2.07
CA TRP A 24 -11.86 1.08 3.16
C TRP A 24 -11.18 2.30 3.78
N TYR A 25 -9.87 2.25 3.98
CA TYR A 25 -9.09 3.39 4.48
C TYR A 25 -9.17 4.60 3.53
N ALA A 26 -9.18 4.35 2.23
CA ALA A 26 -9.41 5.38 1.23
C ALA A 26 -10.76 6.07 1.38
N LYS A 27 -11.84 5.32 1.66
CA LYS A 27 -13.18 5.90 1.89
C LYS A 27 -13.18 6.80 3.12
N THR A 28 -12.52 6.38 4.21
CA THR A 28 -12.38 7.19 5.42
C THR A 28 -11.61 8.48 5.13
N ALA A 29 -10.46 8.39 4.48
CA ALA A 29 -9.65 9.55 4.13
C ALA A 29 -10.41 10.55 3.25
N LYS A 30 -11.19 10.06 2.29
CA LYS A 30 -12.06 10.89 1.45
C LYS A 30 -13.14 11.60 2.28
N ALA A 31 -13.80 10.89 3.18
CA ALA A 31 -14.83 11.45 4.04
C ALA A 31 -14.27 12.52 4.99
N GLU A 32 -13.01 12.41 5.41
CA GLU A 32 -12.30 13.38 6.22
C GLU A 32 -11.68 14.53 5.40
N GLY A 33 -11.88 14.55 4.09
CA GLY A 33 -11.41 15.62 3.21
C GLY A 33 -9.95 15.50 2.79
N TYR A 34 -9.38 14.30 2.77
CA TYR A 34 -8.02 14.01 2.32
C TYR A 34 -8.01 13.27 0.98
N GLU A 35 -8.44 13.92 -0.10
CA GLU A 35 -8.57 13.30 -1.43
C GLU A 35 -7.24 12.71 -1.94
N GLN A 36 -6.10 13.34 -1.66
CA GLN A 36 -4.79 12.80 -2.02
C GLN A 36 -4.48 11.51 -1.27
N ILE A 37 -4.73 11.48 0.05
CA ILE A 37 -4.47 10.29 0.87
C ILE A 37 -5.39 9.15 0.44
N SER A 38 -6.67 9.45 0.16
CA SER A 38 -7.61 8.49 -0.40
C SER A 38 -7.10 7.86 -1.69
N ALA A 39 -6.62 8.69 -2.63
CA ALA A 39 -6.10 8.21 -3.90
C ALA A 39 -4.83 7.36 -3.73
N ILE A 40 -3.95 7.71 -2.79
CA ILE A 40 -2.74 6.93 -2.49
C ILE A 40 -3.11 5.56 -1.91
N PHE A 41 -4.10 5.47 -1.01
CA PHE A 41 -4.60 4.18 -0.54
C PHE A 41 -5.17 3.33 -1.67
N LEU A 42 -5.92 3.92 -2.61
CA LEU A 42 -6.47 3.19 -3.76
C LEU A 42 -5.36 2.73 -4.72
N GLU A 43 -4.37 3.56 -4.97
CA GLU A 43 -3.20 3.19 -5.79
C GLU A 43 -2.46 2.01 -5.16
N THR A 44 -2.16 2.08 -3.85
CA THR A 44 -1.52 0.97 -3.15
C THR A 44 -2.41 -0.28 -3.17
N ALA A 45 -3.72 -0.16 -2.95
CA ALA A 45 -4.65 -1.30 -3.05
C ALA A 45 -4.56 -2.04 -4.41
N GLU A 46 -4.34 -1.31 -5.52
CA GLU A 46 -4.13 -1.94 -6.83
C GLU A 46 -2.73 -2.55 -6.97
N GLN A 47 -1.73 -2.01 -6.27
CA GLN A 47 -0.39 -2.61 -6.20
C GLN A 47 -0.42 -3.93 -5.41
N GLU A 48 -1.15 -4.00 -4.27
CA GLU A 48 -1.35 -5.25 -3.52
C GLU A 48 -2.12 -6.30 -4.34
N ARG A 49 -3.09 -5.88 -5.14
CA ARG A 49 -3.72 -6.79 -6.11
C ARG A 49 -2.72 -7.37 -7.11
N SER A 50 -1.75 -6.56 -7.54
CA SER A 50 -0.68 -7.01 -8.45
C SER A 50 0.27 -7.98 -7.77
N HIS A 51 0.65 -7.72 -6.50
CA HIS A 51 1.46 -8.64 -5.70
C HIS A 51 0.73 -9.96 -5.49
N ALA A 52 -0.54 -9.95 -5.08
CA ALA A 52 -1.36 -11.15 -4.95
C ALA A 52 -1.42 -11.95 -6.27
N SER A 53 -1.60 -11.28 -7.42
CA SER A 53 -1.60 -11.93 -8.73
C SER A 53 -0.25 -12.59 -9.05
N SER A 54 0.87 -11.94 -8.69
CA SER A 54 2.21 -12.50 -8.85
C SER A 54 2.40 -13.76 -8.00
N LEU A 55 2.02 -13.69 -6.73
CA LEU A 55 2.08 -14.81 -5.78
C LEU A 55 1.21 -15.98 -6.24
N TRP A 56 -0.01 -15.71 -6.73
CA TRP A 56 -0.87 -16.74 -7.30
C TRP A 56 -0.21 -17.49 -8.46
N LYS A 57 0.44 -16.77 -9.37
CA LYS A 57 1.17 -17.38 -10.49
C LYS A 57 2.34 -18.26 -10.01
N LEU A 58 3.07 -17.83 -8.97
CA LEU A 58 4.14 -18.62 -8.36
C LEU A 58 3.60 -19.90 -7.72
N ILE A 59 2.45 -19.84 -7.01
CA ILE A 59 1.79 -21.02 -6.43
C ILE A 59 1.41 -21.99 -7.52
N GLN A 60 0.73 -21.55 -8.59
CA GLN A 60 0.34 -22.44 -9.70
C GLN A 60 1.55 -23.04 -10.44
N GLY A 61 2.59 -22.23 -10.65
CA GLY A 61 3.84 -22.70 -11.25
C GLY A 61 4.52 -23.77 -10.40
N LEU A 62 4.58 -23.56 -9.08
CA LEU A 62 5.18 -24.52 -8.15
C LEU A 62 4.35 -25.80 -8.02
N LYS A 63 3.02 -25.71 -7.99
CA LYS A 63 2.13 -26.87 -8.05
C LYS A 63 2.44 -27.75 -9.26
N LYS A 64 2.51 -27.14 -10.44
CA LYS A 64 2.80 -27.85 -11.69
C LYS A 64 4.21 -28.47 -11.68
N LYS A 65 5.22 -27.72 -11.26
CA LYS A 65 6.62 -28.15 -11.23
C LYS A 65 6.85 -29.35 -10.33
N GLU A 66 6.21 -29.35 -9.15
CA GLU A 66 6.39 -30.38 -8.11
C GLU A 66 5.32 -31.50 -8.19
N GLY A 67 4.41 -31.44 -9.17
CA GLY A 67 3.34 -32.45 -9.32
C GLY A 67 2.38 -32.48 -8.12
N LEU A 68 2.12 -31.32 -7.49
CA LEU A 68 1.29 -31.24 -6.30
C LEU A 68 -0.21 -31.21 -6.67
N ASP A 69 -0.95 -32.15 -6.13
CA ASP A 69 -2.40 -32.26 -6.33
C ASP A 69 -3.15 -31.97 -5.01
N PHE A 70 -3.38 -30.69 -4.76
CA PHE A 70 -4.23 -30.22 -3.66
C PHE A 70 -5.22 -29.19 -4.18
N GLU A 71 -6.46 -29.23 -3.66
CA GLU A 71 -7.50 -28.24 -3.97
C GLU A 71 -7.48 -27.06 -3.00
N ALA A 72 -7.07 -27.29 -1.76
CA ALA A 72 -6.99 -26.29 -0.71
C ALA A 72 -5.74 -26.46 0.17
N LEU A 73 -5.29 -25.34 0.75
CA LEU A 73 -4.28 -25.30 1.79
C LEU A 73 -4.91 -24.70 3.05
N SER A 74 -4.69 -25.36 4.19
CA SER A 74 -5.09 -24.85 5.50
C SER A 74 -3.88 -24.38 6.26
N PHE A 75 -3.91 -23.15 6.79
CA PHE A 75 -2.87 -22.54 7.61
C PHE A 75 -3.47 -21.48 8.53
N GLU A 76 -2.78 -21.17 9.61
CA GLU A 76 -3.13 -20.04 10.48
C GLU A 76 -2.66 -18.74 9.83
N ALA A 77 -3.50 -17.69 9.92
CA ALA A 77 -3.19 -16.35 9.44
C ALA A 77 -3.67 -15.30 10.45
N GLU A 78 -2.92 -14.21 10.58
CA GLU A 78 -3.33 -13.05 11.35
C GLU A 78 -4.27 -12.17 10.53
N PHE A 79 -5.24 -11.55 11.21
CA PHE A 79 -6.17 -10.61 10.61
C PHE A 79 -6.09 -9.26 11.33
N PRO A 80 -5.43 -8.24 10.75
CA PRO A 80 -5.43 -6.89 11.29
C PRO A 80 -6.82 -6.26 11.22
N ALA A 81 -7.43 -6.00 12.39
CA ALA A 81 -8.83 -5.57 12.53
C ALA A 81 -8.96 -4.07 12.86
N VAL A 82 -8.01 -3.24 12.43
CA VAL A 82 -8.04 -1.80 12.69
C VAL A 82 -8.87 -1.09 11.63
N GLN A 83 -9.83 -0.28 12.09
CA GLN A 83 -10.55 0.70 11.29
C GLN A 83 -10.87 1.90 12.19
N GLY A 84 -10.31 3.06 11.88
CA GLY A 84 -10.44 4.29 12.64
C GLY A 84 -10.44 5.52 11.74
N CYS A 85 -10.01 6.65 12.27
CA CYS A 85 -9.77 7.86 11.47
C CYS A 85 -8.58 7.66 10.51
N THR A 86 -8.34 8.62 9.61
CA THR A 86 -7.23 8.53 8.64
C THR A 86 -5.88 8.32 9.32
N ALA A 87 -5.61 8.97 10.46
CA ALA A 87 -4.36 8.79 11.18
C ALA A 87 -4.22 7.34 11.74
N ASP A 88 -5.28 6.77 12.30
CA ASP A 88 -5.27 5.40 12.82
C ASP A 88 -5.07 4.38 11.69
N ASN A 89 -5.74 4.61 10.57
CA ASN A 89 -5.63 3.76 9.38
C ASN A 89 -4.22 3.81 8.77
N LEU A 90 -3.58 5.00 8.74
CA LEU A 90 -2.20 5.14 8.30
C LEU A 90 -1.23 4.42 9.25
N LYS A 91 -1.43 4.50 10.57
CA LYS A 91 -0.62 3.73 11.54
C LYS A 91 -0.74 2.23 11.34
N ALA A 92 -1.96 1.75 11.13
CA ALA A 92 -2.20 0.33 10.87
C ALA A 92 -1.57 -0.13 9.53
N ALA A 93 -1.64 0.71 8.49
CA ALA A 93 -0.98 0.42 7.22
C ALA A 93 0.55 0.37 7.40
N ILE A 94 1.17 1.38 8.04
CA ILE A 94 2.61 1.40 8.33
C ILE A 94 3.06 0.14 9.07
N ALA A 95 2.30 -0.30 10.08
CA ALA A 95 2.64 -1.50 10.84
C ALA A 95 2.60 -2.77 9.97
N GLY A 96 1.62 -2.87 9.07
CA GLY A 96 1.52 -3.97 8.11
C GLY A 96 2.69 -4.00 7.13
N GLU A 97 2.93 -2.89 6.43
CA GLU A 97 4.04 -2.77 5.45
C GLU A 97 5.41 -3.02 6.11
N ASN A 98 5.61 -2.54 7.34
CA ASN A 98 6.84 -2.79 8.10
C ASN A 98 7.01 -4.27 8.41
N HIS A 99 5.94 -4.97 8.87
CA HIS A 99 6.00 -6.41 9.11
C HIS A 99 6.34 -7.19 7.83
N GLU A 100 5.74 -6.82 6.70
CA GLU A 100 6.01 -7.44 5.41
C GLU A 100 7.46 -7.21 4.96
N THR A 101 7.97 -6.00 5.13
CA THR A 101 9.34 -5.59 4.76
C THR A 101 10.41 -6.24 5.63
N GLU A 102 10.25 -6.18 6.95
CA GLU A 102 11.32 -6.54 7.90
C GLU A 102 11.26 -8.03 8.32
N CYS A 103 10.08 -8.65 8.27
CA CYS A 103 9.87 -10.00 8.78
C CYS A 103 9.41 -10.97 7.70
N MET A 104 8.21 -10.79 7.16
CA MET A 104 7.52 -11.80 6.35
C MET A 104 8.27 -12.13 5.06
N TYR A 105 8.51 -11.15 4.19
CA TYR A 105 9.16 -11.39 2.90
C TYR A 105 10.61 -11.85 3.02
N PRO A 106 11.47 -11.30 3.92
CA PRO A 106 12.81 -11.84 4.15
C PRO A 106 12.80 -13.30 4.61
N GLU A 107 11.93 -13.66 5.57
CA GLU A 107 11.82 -15.04 6.05
C GLU A 107 11.37 -15.99 4.92
N PHE A 108 10.31 -15.63 4.19
CA PHE A 108 9.76 -16.45 3.13
C PHE A 108 10.74 -16.63 1.96
N ALA A 109 11.50 -15.58 1.62
CA ALA A 109 12.55 -15.66 0.63
C ALA A 109 13.69 -16.60 1.04
N ASN A 110 14.12 -16.53 2.31
CA ASN A 110 15.16 -17.42 2.84
C ASN A 110 14.71 -18.89 2.84
N VAL A 111 13.44 -19.16 3.14
CA VAL A 111 12.87 -20.52 3.06
C VAL A 111 12.88 -21.01 1.60
N ALA A 112 12.41 -20.18 0.67
CA ALA A 112 12.39 -20.53 -0.75
C ALA A 112 13.79 -20.83 -1.29
N GLU A 113 14.80 -20.05 -0.90
CA GLU A 113 16.18 -20.25 -1.30
C GLU A 113 16.76 -21.58 -0.76
N LYS A 114 16.51 -21.88 0.52
CA LYS A 114 16.92 -23.17 1.13
C LYS A 114 16.24 -24.38 0.49
N GLU A 115 15.03 -24.23 -0.02
CA GLU A 115 14.30 -25.29 -0.72
C GLU A 115 14.66 -25.38 -2.22
N GLY A 116 15.59 -24.55 -2.71
CA GLY A 116 16.10 -24.56 -4.08
C GLY A 116 15.30 -23.72 -5.08
N TYR A 117 14.48 -22.80 -4.62
CA TYR A 117 13.65 -21.91 -5.44
C TYR A 117 14.21 -20.48 -5.46
N ALA A 118 15.41 -20.32 -6.02
CA ALA A 118 16.11 -19.03 -6.04
C ALA A 118 15.34 -17.93 -6.80
N ASP A 119 14.61 -18.29 -7.85
CA ASP A 119 13.73 -17.39 -8.60
C ASP A 119 12.55 -16.89 -7.79
N ILE A 120 11.92 -17.76 -7.00
CA ILE A 120 10.87 -17.38 -6.05
C ILE A 120 11.44 -16.48 -4.95
N ALA A 121 12.58 -16.84 -4.37
CA ALA A 121 13.25 -16.03 -3.35
C ALA A 121 13.56 -14.61 -3.85
N ALA A 122 14.09 -14.49 -5.08
CA ALA A 122 14.37 -13.20 -5.71
C ALA A 122 13.09 -12.37 -5.88
N ARG A 123 11.98 -13.00 -6.28
CA ARG A 123 10.67 -12.33 -6.43
C ARG A 123 10.13 -11.85 -5.10
N LEU A 124 10.16 -12.67 -4.05
CA LEU A 124 9.71 -12.29 -2.70
C LEU A 124 10.52 -11.10 -2.16
N ARG A 125 11.85 -11.10 -2.32
CA ARG A 125 12.69 -9.95 -1.96
C ARG A 125 12.36 -8.68 -2.75
N ALA A 126 11.92 -8.83 -4.01
CA ALA A 126 11.52 -7.69 -4.83
C ALA A 126 10.20 -7.08 -4.35
N ILE A 127 9.22 -7.91 -3.97
CA ILE A 127 7.97 -7.45 -3.36
C ILE A 127 8.28 -6.74 -2.05
N GLY A 128 9.03 -7.35 -1.12
CA GLY A 128 9.39 -6.69 0.15
C GLY A 128 10.06 -5.32 0.02
N ARG A 129 10.77 -5.05 -1.11
CA ARG A 129 11.28 -3.70 -1.40
C ARG A 129 10.18 -2.73 -1.84
N ALA A 130 9.13 -3.21 -2.48
CA ALA A 130 7.97 -2.38 -2.82
C ALA A 130 7.19 -1.99 -1.56
N GLU A 131 7.03 -2.94 -0.60
CA GLU A 131 6.37 -2.65 0.68
C GLU A 131 7.13 -1.61 1.50
N LYS A 132 8.46 -1.59 1.42
CA LYS A 132 9.26 -0.51 2.05
C LYS A 132 8.95 0.86 1.46
N HIS A 133 8.64 0.94 0.18
CA HIS A 133 8.20 2.18 -0.46
C HIS A 133 6.82 2.61 0.02
N HIS A 134 5.86 1.66 0.15
CA HIS A 134 4.53 1.91 0.71
C HIS A 134 4.62 2.43 2.14
N GLU A 135 5.38 1.76 3.00
CA GLU A 135 5.63 2.19 4.38
C GLU A 135 6.12 3.63 4.45
N THR A 136 7.18 3.95 3.68
CA THR A 136 7.78 5.29 3.66
C THR A 136 6.77 6.35 3.20
N LYS A 137 5.94 6.04 2.21
CA LYS A 137 4.88 6.92 1.71
C LYS A 137 3.85 7.19 2.81
N TYR A 138 3.37 6.14 3.50
CA TYR A 138 2.41 6.27 4.59
C TYR A 138 2.96 7.02 5.81
N GLN A 139 4.23 6.81 6.18
CA GLN A 139 4.89 7.56 7.25
C GLN A 139 4.91 9.08 6.97
N LYS A 140 5.20 9.48 5.74
CA LYS A 140 5.15 10.89 5.33
C LYS A 140 3.74 11.46 5.43
N LEU A 141 2.73 10.71 4.98
CA LEU A 141 1.33 11.13 5.06
C LEU A 141 0.85 11.25 6.49
N LEU A 142 1.19 10.29 7.36
CA LEU A 142 0.86 10.32 8.77
C LEU A 142 1.43 11.57 9.45
N ALA A 143 2.68 11.90 9.21
CA ALA A 143 3.32 13.10 9.75
C ALA A 143 2.59 14.39 9.34
N LEU A 144 2.09 14.47 8.10
CA LEU A 144 1.31 15.61 7.63
C LEU A 144 -0.07 15.69 8.31
N VAL A 145 -0.73 14.55 8.50
CA VAL A 145 -2.04 14.49 9.17
C VAL A 145 -1.91 14.88 10.64
N GLU A 146 -0.97 14.26 11.36
CA GLU A 146 -0.77 14.51 12.80
C GLU A 146 -0.32 15.95 13.10
N SER A 147 0.46 16.56 12.21
CA SER A 147 0.86 17.97 12.35
C SER A 147 -0.20 18.97 11.87
N GLY A 148 -1.30 18.50 11.26
CA GLY A 148 -2.32 19.39 10.66
C GLY A 148 -1.79 20.20 9.46
N THR A 149 -0.76 19.70 8.77
CA THR A 149 -0.08 20.40 7.68
C THR A 149 -0.33 19.84 6.30
N VAL A 150 -1.35 18.98 6.12
CA VAL A 150 -1.70 18.42 4.79
C VAL A 150 -1.87 19.52 3.75
N PHE A 151 -2.52 20.63 4.12
CA PHE A 151 -2.77 21.79 3.25
C PHE A 151 -1.98 23.03 3.64
N LYS A 152 -0.82 22.86 4.32
CA LYS A 152 0.02 23.98 4.78
C LYS A 152 1.48 23.77 4.47
N GLU A 153 2.17 24.84 4.07
CA GLU A 153 3.61 24.89 3.89
C GLU A 153 4.21 26.13 4.52
N LYS A 154 5.45 26.02 4.98
CA LYS A 154 6.20 27.18 5.55
C LYS A 154 6.61 28.18 4.47
N LYS A 155 6.76 27.75 3.24
CA LYS A 155 7.13 28.57 2.08
C LYS A 155 6.09 28.43 0.99
N LYS A 156 5.98 29.42 0.10
CA LYS A 156 5.14 29.31 -1.08
C LYS A 156 5.53 28.06 -1.87
N THR A 157 4.55 27.25 -2.19
CA THR A 157 4.69 26.07 -3.03
C THR A 157 3.56 26.02 -4.05
N LYS A 158 3.69 25.15 -5.03
CA LYS A 158 2.63 24.93 -6.03
C LYS A 158 1.68 23.85 -5.54
N TRP A 159 0.42 24.20 -5.51
CA TRP A 159 -0.71 23.33 -5.22
C TRP A 159 -1.46 23.04 -6.53
N VAL A 160 -1.85 21.80 -6.74
CA VAL A 160 -2.57 21.37 -7.96
C VAL A 160 -3.92 20.80 -7.54
N CYS A 161 -4.98 21.29 -8.17
CA CYS A 161 -6.30 20.71 -8.02
C CYS A 161 -6.37 19.36 -8.73
N ARG A 162 -6.66 18.30 -8.00
CA ARG A 162 -6.74 16.92 -8.51
C ARG A 162 -7.88 16.72 -9.52
N GLU A 163 -8.92 17.56 -9.45
CA GLU A 163 -10.06 17.47 -10.37
C GLU A 163 -9.77 18.06 -11.74
N CYS A 164 -9.20 19.28 -11.78
CA CYS A 164 -9.12 20.02 -13.04
C CYS A 164 -7.70 20.45 -13.45
N GLY A 165 -6.69 20.16 -12.62
CA GLY A 165 -5.31 20.53 -12.92
C GLY A 165 -4.95 22.01 -12.65
N TYR A 166 -5.88 22.81 -12.09
CA TYR A 166 -5.59 24.22 -11.76
C TYR A 166 -4.42 24.31 -10.78
N GLU A 167 -3.44 25.15 -11.09
CA GLU A 167 -2.28 25.40 -10.22
C GLU A 167 -2.46 26.69 -9.42
N HIS A 168 -2.14 26.64 -8.13
CA HIS A 168 -2.08 27.78 -7.22
C HIS A 168 -0.71 27.84 -6.55
N GLU A 169 -0.14 29.04 -6.41
CA GLU A 169 1.10 29.26 -5.67
C GLU A 169 0.81 29.99 -4.36
N GLY A 170 1.14 29.36 -3.24
CA GLY A 170 0.89 29.91 -1.91
C GLY A 170 1.40 29.00 -0.81
N THR A 171 1.29 29.46 0.44
CA THR A 171 1.60 28.63 1.63
C THR A 171 0.46 27.66 1.94
N GLU A 172 -0.73 27.93 1.42
CA GLU A 172 -1.93 27.10 1.50
C GLU A 172 -2.67 27.14 0.18
N PRO A 173 -3.39 26.09 -0.23
CA PRO A 173 -4.29 26.16 -1.36
C PRO A 173 -5.55 27.00 -1.00
N PRO A 174 -6.28 27.51 -2.03
CA PRO A 174 -7.51 28.24 -1.78
C PRO A 174 -8.58 27.33 -1.17
N GLU A 175 -9.56 27.92 -0.45
CA GLU A 175 -10.69 27.18 0.11
C GLU A 175 -11.54 26.49 -0.96
N LYS A 176 -11.60 27.10 -2.14
CA LYS A 176 -12.35 26.63 -3.28
C LYS A 176 -11.52 26.84 -4.55
N CYS A 177 -11.47 25.83 -5.39
CA CYS A 177 -10.77 25.92 -6.68
C CYS A 177 -11.42 26.99 -7.58
N PRO A 178 -10.67 28.02 -8.04
CA PRO A 178 -11.25 29.05 -8.93
C PRO A 178 -11.72 28.54 -10.28
N SER A 179 -11.21 27.38 -10.73
CA SER A 179 -11.51 26.80 -12.04
C SER A 179 -12.74 25.89 -12.03
N CYS A 180 -12.87 25.02 -11.01
CA CYS A 180 -13.90 23.97 -10.99
C CYS A 180 -14.74 23.93 -9.71
N GLU A 181 -14.54 24.91 -8.81
CA GLU A 181 -15.27 25.08 -7.56
C GLU A 181 -15.17 23.94 -6.53
N HIS A 182 -14.36 22.91 -6.77
CA HIS A 182 -14.10 21.86 -5.78
C HIS A 182 -13.41 22.42 -4.53
N PRO A 183 -13.69 21.86 -3.35
CA PRO A 183 -13.15 22.38 -2.09
C PRO A 183 -11.63 22.14 -1.98
N ARG A 184 -11.02 22.77 -0.97
CA ARG A 184 -9.58 22.64 -0.63
C ARG A 184 -9.10 21.18 -0.56
N SER A 185 -9.94 20.25 -0.14
CA SER A 185 -9.64 18.82 -0.04
C SER A 185 -9.11 18.21 -1.35
N TYR A 186 -9.45 18.81 -2.49
CA TYR A 186 -9.00 18.36 -3.82
C TYR A 186 -7.60 18.86 -4.20
N PHE A 187 -6.97 19.69 -3.39
CA PHE A 187 -5.61 20.13 -3.68
C PHE A 187 -4.56 19.17 -3.13
N GLN A 188 -3.48 19.07 -3.85
CA GLN A 188 -2.25 18.39 -3.43
C GLN A 188 -1.04 19.25 -3.78
N ARG A 189 0.09 18.99 -3.10
CA ARG A 189 1.37 19.56 -3.52
C ARG A 189 1.73 19.05 -4.91
N ARG A 190 2.24 19.93 -5.75
CA ARG A 190 2.77 19.49 -7.04
C ARG A 190 4.00 18.63 -6.81
N CYS A 191 3.97 17.36 -7.24
CA CYS A 191 5.18 16.56 -7.39
C CYS A 191 5.94 17.07 -8.62
N VAL A 192 7.19 17.49 -8.42
CA VAL A 192 8.03 18.06 -9.51
C VAL A 192 8.80 16.96 -10.23
N ASP A 193 8.89 15.76 -9.64
CA ASP A 193 9.62 14.62 -10.17
C ASP A 193 8.65 13.65 -10.86
N LEU A 194 8.33 13.95 -12.12
CA LEU A 194 7.77 13.01 -13.08
C LEU A 194 8.85 12.66 -14.08
#